data_60ad7ad8d496a6d2b70b39579d9e58a0
#
_entry.id   60ad7ad8d496a6d2b70b39579d9e58a0
#
_cell.length_a   1.000
_cell.length_b   1.000
_cell.length_c   1.000
_cell.angle_alpha   90.00
_cell.angle_beta   90.00
_cell.angle_gamma   90.00
#
_symmetry.space_group_name_H-M   'P 1'
#
loop_
_entity.id
_entity.type
_entity.pdbx_description
1 polymer ?
#
loop_
_entity_poly.entity_id
_entity_poly.type
_entity_poly.pdbx_seq_one_letter_code
_entity_poly.pdbx_strand_id
1 'polypeptide(L)'
;MRLYDYAASANCYKVRLLLAHLGADYERVPIDIFGGDTLTDEYAAINSARTTPVLEDPPGTFLQESNAILLHLARGTPFLPDDPQVYRWLFYEQADVVPTMGGLRFRLITGRLAPDDPDALRRRAASSEVLGLLDAHLGRQEFFVGERYSVADIGIYGYVHVADEAGLDLEPYASVREWLARVQEQPGYMNDLEPYPANARAGASRSIYD
;
A
#
# COMPACT_ATOMS: atom_id res chain seq x y z
N MET A 1 -19.42 8.86 1.40
CA MET A 1 -17.96 8.73 1.32
C MET A 1 -17.59 8.27 -0.08
N ARG A 2 -16.55 8.86 -0.71
CA ARG A 2 -16.06 8.48 -2.05
C ARG A 2 -14.56 8.24 -1.99
N LEU A 3 -14.07 7.21 -2.66
CA LEU A 3 -12.65 6.89 -2.76
C LEU A 3 -12.19 7.05 -4.20
N TYR A 4 -11.34 8.04 -4.45
CA TYR A 4 -10.63 8.20 -5.72
C TYR A 4 -9.49 7.19 -5.75
N ASP A 5 -9.60 6.21 -6.62
CA ASP A 5 -8.89 4.95 -6.51
C ASP A 5 -8.28 4.51 -7.84
N TYR A 6 -7.08 3.95 -7.76
CA TYR A 6 -6.45 3.23 -8.85
C TYR A 6 -6.30 1.75 -8.51
N ALA A 7 -6.93 0.89 -9.29
CA ALA A 7 -7.12 -0.53 -8.98
C ALA A 7 -5.80 -1.30 -8.73
N ALA A 8 -4.73 -0.98 -9.47
CA ALA A 8 -3.41 -1.60 -9.35
C ALA A 8 -2.51 -1.00 -8.26
N SER A 9 -2.98 0.05 -7.55
CA SER A 9 -2.21 0.71 -6.50
C SER A 9 -2.31 -0.03 -5.18
N ALA A 10 -1.17 -0.47 -4.64
CA ALA A 10 -1.10 -1.04 -3.30
C ALA A 10 -1.51 -0.02 -2.20
N ASN A 11 -1.24 1.28 -2.39
CA ASN A 11 -1.71 2.33 -1.48
C ASN A 11 -3.24 2.46 -1.48
N CYS A 12 -3.88 2.32 -2.64
CA CYS A 12 -5.33 2.30 -2.74
C CYS A 12 -5.91 1.01 -2.14
N TYR A 13 -5.26 -0.13 -2.41
CA TYR A 13 -5.64 -1.42 -1.86
C TYR A 13 -5.70 -1.42 -0.32
N LYS A 14 -4.72 -0.81 0.37
CA LYS A 14 -4.74 -0.68 1.84
C LYS A 14 -6.04 -0.05 2.35
N VAL A 15 -6.51 1.00 1.68
CA VAL A 15 -7.75 1.69 2.05
C VAL A 15 -8.97 0.81 1.77
N ARG A 16 -9.00 0.16 0.61
CA ARG A 16 -10.10 -0.76 0.27
C ARG A 16 -10.17 -1.94 1.24
N LEU A 17 -9.03 -2.50 1.63
CA LEU A 17 -8.96 -3.59 2.60
C LEU A 17 -9.53 -3.17 3.97
N LEU A 18 -9.17 -1.98 4.47
CA LEU A 18 -9.75 -1.48 5.72
C LEU A 18 -11.25 -1.25 5.59
N LEU A 19 -11.72 -0.66 4.49
CA LEU A 19 -13.15 -0.44 4.26
C LEU A 19 -13.94 -1.76 4.23
N ALA A 20 -13.36 -2.81 3.64
CA ALA A 20 -13.94 -4.16 3.65
C ALA A 20 -14.01 -4.75 5.07
N HIS A 21 -12.96 -4.62 5.88
CA HIS A 21 -12.97 -5.03 7.29
C HIS A 21 -14.02 -4.27 8.12
N LEU A 22 -14.25 -3.00 7.81
CA LEU A 22 -15.25 -2.17 8.48
C LEU A 22 -16.68 -2.46 7.99
N GLY A 23 -16.85 -3.20 6.90
CA GLY A 23 -18.15 -3.36 6.23
C GLY A 23 -18.75 -2.02 5.77
N ALA A 24 -17.89 -1.05 5.41
CA ALA A 24 -18.29 0.31 5.12
C ALA A 24 -18.72 0.45 3.65
N ASP A 25 -19.89 1.09 3.43
CA ASP A 25 -20.34 1.45 2.08
C ASP A 25 -19.62 2.71 1.58
N TYR A 26 -19.11 2.65 0.36
CA TYR A 26 -18.48 3.78 -0.31
C TYR A 26 -18.64 3.71 -1.83
N GLU A 27 -18.57 4.86 -2.48
CA GLU A 27 -18.49 4.97 -3.94
C GLU A 27 -17.02 4.94 -4.35
N ARG A 28 -16.66 4.00 -5.24
CA ARG A 28 -15.34 3.94 -5.85
C ARG A 28 -15.33 4.84 -7.09
N VAL A 29 -14.45 5.84 -7.12
CA VAL A 29 -14.21 6.72 -8.26
C VAL A 29 -12.92 6.26 -8.94
N PRO A 30 -13.00 5.54 -10.07
CA PRO A 30 -11.80 5.04 -10.75
C PRO A 30 -11.00 6.19 -11.35
N ILE A 31 -9.67 6.15 -11.15
CA ILE A 31 -8.70 7.12 -11.67
C ILE A 31 -7.67 6.38 -12.51
N ASP A 32 -7.56 6.70 -13.79
CA ASP A 32 -6.47 6.20 -14.63
C ASP A 32 -5.24 7.12 -14.51
N ILE A 33 -4.36 6.81 -13.55
CA ILE A 33 -3.15 7.60 -13.30
C ILE A 33 -2.18 7.59 -14.48
N PHE A 34 -2.23 6.60 -15.36
CA PHE A 34 -1.39 6.48 -16.55
C PHE A 34 -2.10 6.95 -17.84
N GLY A 35 -3.42 7.16 -17.77
CA GLY A 35 -4.21 7.83 -18.83
C GLY A 35 -4.16 9.35 -18.73
N GLY A 36 -3.66 9.89 -17.63
CA GLY A 36 -3.51 11.32 -17.41
C GLY A 36 -4.61 11.97 -16.55
N ASP A 37 -5.51 11.20 -15.93
CA ASP A 37 -6.60 11.76 -15.12
C ASP A 37 -6.07 12.64 -13.98
N THR A 38 -4.93 12.26 -13.38
CA THR A 38 -4.31 13.03 -12.30
C THR A 38 -3.60 14.30 -12.77
N LEU A 39 -3.41 14.47 -14.09
CA LEU A 39 -2.74 15.65 -14.67
C LEU A 39 -3.68 16.83 -14.91
N THR A 40 -4.98 16.64 -14.74
CA THR A 40 -5.99 17.68 -14.93
C THR A 40 -5.99 18.70 -13.78
N ASP A 41 -6.46 19.92 -14.03
CA ASP A 41 -6.57 20.95 -13.00
C ASP A 41 -7.68 20.62 -11.99
N GLU A 42 -8.71 19.92 -12.43
CA GLU A 42 -9.78 19.42 -11.58
C GLU A 42 -9.22 18.42 -10.54
N TYR A 43 -8.35 17.50 -10.98
CA TYR A 43 -7.73 16.56 -10.03
C TYR A 43 -6.71 17.26 -9.12
N ALA A 44 -5.98 18.25 -9.63
CA ALA A 44 -5.06 19.05 -8.82
C ALA A 44 -5.76 19.81 -7.69
N ALA A 45 -7.02 20.23 -7.90
CA ALA A 45 -7.84 20.83 -6.86
C ALA A 45 -8.25 19.83 -5.75
N ILE A 46 -8.34 18.53 -6.08
CA ILE A 46 -8.61 17.44 -5.15
C ILE A 46 -7.32 17.04 -4.40
N ASN A 47 -6.23 16.88 -5.16
CA ASN A 47 -4.92 16.51 -4.64
C ASN A 47 -3.80 17.15 -5.45
N SER A 48 -3.18 18.18 -4.89
CA SER A 48 -2.08 18.91 -5.55
C SER A 48 -0.84 18.04 -5.81
N ALA A 49 -0.66 16.93 -5.06
CA ALA A 49 0.40 15.95 -5.31
C ALA A 49 0.09 15.02 -6.50
N ARG A 50 -1.14 15.05 -7.04
CA ARG A 50 -1.58 14.26 -8.20
C ARG A 50 -1.40 12.75 -8.03
N THR A 51 -1.57 12.25 -6.81
CA THR A 51 -1.45 10.84 -6.42
C THR A 51 -2.80 10.27 -6.00
N THR A 52 -2.90 8.94 -5.92
CA THR A 52 -4.00 8.18 -5.34
C THR A 52 -3.49 7.32 -4.16
N PRO A 53 -4.35 6.97 -3.17
CA PRO A 53 -5.78 7.28 -3.04
C PRO A 53 -6.06 8.69 -2.51
N VAL A 54 -7.32 9.15 -2.72
CA VAL A 54 -7.90 10.28 -2.00
C VAL A 54 -9.27 9.88 -1.46
N LEU A 55 -9.55 10.16 -0.21
CA LEU A 55 -10.86 10.00 0.40
C LEU A 55 -11.61 11.32 0.40
N GLU A 56 -12.84 11.33 -0.09
CA GLU A 56 -13.78 12.44 0.08
C GLU A 56 -14.81 12.09 1.15
N ASP A 57 -14.70 12.73 2.31
CA ASP A 57 -15.60 12.53 3.43
C ASP A 57 -15.49 13.68 4.46
N PRO A 58 -16.57 14.49 4.71
CA PRO A 58 -17.84 14.55 3.96
C PRO A 58 -17.67 15.14 2.54
N PRO A 59 -18.73 15.20 1.73
CA PRO A 59 -18.66 15.77 0.38
C PRO A 59 -17.94 17.12 0.31
N GLY A 60 -16.98 17.26 -0.59
CA GLY A 60 -16.15 18.45 -0.76
C GLY A 60 -14.95 18.55 0.20
N THR A 61 -14.77 17.57 1.10
CA THR A 61 -13.61 17.51 2.01
C THR A 61 -12.71 16.34 1.59
N PHE A 62 -11.48 16.63 1.19
CA PHE A 62 -10.55 15.66 0.64
C PHE A 62 -9.40 15.36 1.59
N LEU A 63 -9.16 14.08 1.86
CA LEU A 63 -8.03 13.57 2.63
C LEU A 63 -7.13 12.75 1.72
N GLN A 64 -5.87 13.13 1.63
CA GLN A 64 -4.82 12.47 0.87
C GLN A 64 -3.97 11.60 1.82
N GLU A 65 -3.03 10.83 1.26
CA GLU A 65 -2.12 9.90 1.94
C GLU A 65 -2.83 8.66 2.50
N SER A 66 -2.48 7.49 1.95
CA SER A 66 -3.14 6.23 2.31
C SER A 66 -3.13 5.94 3.82
N ASN A 67 -2.01 6.20 4.51
CA ASN A 67 -1.91 5.98 5.96
C ASN A 67 -2.71 7.01 6.77
N ALA A 68 -2.83 8.26 6.30
CA ALA A 68 -3.72 9.23 6.93
C ALA A 68 -5.19 8.82 6.78
N ILE A 69 -5.56 8.29 5.62
CA ILE A 69 -6.90 7.74 5.37
C ILE A 69 -7.16 6.52 6.27
N LEU A 70 -6.21 5.60 6.41
CA LEU A 70 -6.33 4.47 7.33
C LEU A 70 -6.58 4.94 8.78
N LEU A 71 -5.78 5.90 9.26
CA LEU A 71 -5.94 6.45 10.61
C LEU A 71 -7.29 7.15 10.80
N HIS A 72 -7.77 7.86 9.78
CA HIS A 72 -9.07 8.55 9.82
C HIS A 72 -10.23 7.55 9.90
N LEU A 73 -10.25 6.56 9.01
CA LEU A 73 -11.32 5.56 8.94
C LEU A 73 -11.34 4.61 10.14
N ALA A 74 -10.18 4.28 10.69
CA ALA A 74 -10.07 3.36 11.83
C ALA A 74 -10.36 4.02 13.18
N ARG A 75 -10.56 5.34 13.24
CA ARG A 75 -10.81 6.05 14.51
C ARG A 75 -12.02 5.50 15.25
N GLY A 76 -11.82 5.11 16.52
CA GLY A 76 -12.87 4.55 17.36
C GLY A 76 -13.23 3.09 17.04
N THR A 77 -12.46 2.42 16.20
CA THR A 77 -12.61 1.00 15.86
C THR A 77 -11.48 0.17 16.49
N PRO A 78 -11.60 -1.16 16.57
CA PRO A 78 -10.53 -2.04 17.03
C PRO A 78 -9.25 -1.99 16.17
N PHE A 79 -9.32 -1.51 14.93
CA PHE A 79 -8.18 -1.43 14.01
C PHE A 79 -7.20 -0.29 14.34
N LEU A 80 -7.57 0.65 15.23
CA LEU A 80 -6.70 1.70 15.72
C LEU A 80 -6.60 1.63 17.25
N PRO A 81 -5.80 0.71 17.81
CA PRO A 81 -5.55 0.67 19.25
C PRO A 81 -4.81 1.94 19.70
N ASP A 82 -5.05 2.34 20.95
CA ASP A 82 -4.33 3.45 21.59
C ASP A 82 -2.92 3.00 22.00
N ASP A 83 -2.07 2.83 20.99
CA ASP A 83 -0.67 2.40 21.12
C ASP A 83 0.19 3.18 20.12
N PRO A 84 1.25 3.88 20.56
CA PRO A 84 2.14 4.63 19.67
C PRO A 84 2.88 3.74 18.66
N GLN A 85 2.96 2.42 18.87
CA GLN A 85 3.56 1.49 17.90
C GLN A 85 2.79 1.47 16.58
N VAL A 86 1.48 1.79 16.57
CA VAL A 86 0.71 1.93 15.32
C VAL A 86 1.38 2.98 14.42
N TYR A 87 1.61 4.18 14.97
CA TYR A 87 2.24 5.28 14.20
C TYR A 87 3.66 4.95 13.80
N ARG A 88 4.44 4.35 14.71
CA ARG A 88 5.81 3.91 14.43
C ARG A 88 5.86 3.00 13.19
N TRP A 89 4.96 2.00 13.09
CA TRP A 89 4.94 1.08 11.98
C TRP A 89 4.40 1.69 10.68
N LEU A 90 3.42 2.59 10.76
CA LEU A 90 2.95 3.34 9.60
C LEU A 90 4.02 4.29 9.04
N PHE A 91 4.81 4.94 9.91
CA PHE A 91 5.96 5.74 9.48
C PHE A 91 7.08 4.87 8.89
N TYR A 92 7.37 3.72 9.49
CA TYR A 92 8.33 2.76 8.97
C TYR A 92 7.90 2.25 7.57
N GLU A 93 6.63 1.95 7.40
CA GLU A 93 6.09 1.55 6.10
C GLU A 93 6.36 2.60 5.03
N GLN A 94 6.10 3.88 5.30
CA GLN A 94 6.35 4.97 4.35
C GLN A 94 7.84 5.26 4.13
N ALA A 95 8.67 5.14 5.18
CA ALA A 95 10.08 5.49 5.11
C ALA A 95 10.96 4.38 4.50
N ASP A 96 10.58 3.11 4.72
CA ASP A 96 11.42 1.97 4.40
C ASP A 96 10.76 0.96 3.45
N VAL A 97 9.51 0.55 3.70
CA VAL A 97 8.83 -0.48 2.88
C VAL A 97 8.44 0.08 1.50
N VAL A 98 7.77 1.22 1.46
CA VAL A 98 7.30 1.82 0.19
C VAL A 98 8.46 2.18 -0.73
N PRO A 99 9.50 2.92 -0.31
CA PRO A 99 10.55 3.33 -1.24
C PRO A 99 11.44 2.17 -1.70
N THR A 100 11.62 1.15 -0.90
CA THR A 100 12.42 -0.03 -1.27
C THR A 100 11.59 -1.00 -2.09
N MET A 101 10.63 -1.68 -1.48
CA MET A 101 9.81 -2.75 -2.07
C MET A 101 8.76 -2.21 -3.04
N GLY A 102 7.95 -1.24 -2.63
CA GLY A 102 6.92 -0.64 -3.47
C GLY A 102 7.49 0.07 -4.69
N GLY A 103 8.55 0.86 -4.49
CA GLY A 103 9.25 1.54 -5.56
C GLY A 103 9.97 0.60 -6.52
N LEU A 104 10.48 -0.54 -6.04
CA LEU A 104 11.07 -1.58 -6.89
C LEU A 104 10.00 -2.29 -7.72
N ARG A 105 8.94 -2.79 -7.06
CA ARG A 105 7.79 -3.42 -7.72
C ARG A 105 7.28 -2.58 -8.88
N PHE A 106 6.96 -1.32 -8.61
CA PHE A 106 6.45 -0.39 -9.62
C PHE A 106 7.38 -0.28 -10.83
N ARG A 107 8.69 -0.05 -10.59
CA ARG A 107 9.64 0.16 -11.68
C ARG A 107 9.88 -1.09 -12.52
N LEU A 108 9.93 -2.27 -11.89
CA LEU A 108 10.11 -3.53 -12.61
C LEU A 108 8.91 -3.86 -13.49
N ILE A 109 7.69 -3.83 -12.92
CA ILE A 109 6.47 -4.19 -13.65
C ILE A 109 6.22 -3.22 -14.81
N THR A 110 6.47 -1.94 -14.60
CA THR A 110 6.23 -0.92 -15.63
C THR A 110 7.38 -0.77 -16.63
N GLY A 111 8.47 -1.54 -16.47
CA GLY A 111 9.62 -1.51 -17.37
C GLY A 111 10.45 -0.22 -17.27
N ARG A 112 10.34 0.53 -16.17
CA ARG A 112 11.16 1.72 -15.88
C ARG A 112 12.53 1.35 -15.32
N LEU A 113 12.72 0.10 -14.93
CA LEU A 113 13.98 -0.45 -14.43
C LEU A 113 14.12 -1.90 -14.89
N ALA A 114 15.29 -2.28 -15.38
CA ALA A 114 15.60 -3.68 -15.69
C ALA A 114 15.90 -4.46 -14.39
N PRO A 115 15.60 -5.77 -14.34
CA PRO A 115 15.84 -6.58 -13.13
C PRO A 115 17.31 -6.66 -12.68
N ASP A 116 18.25 -6.51 -13.59
CA ASP A 116 19.70 -6.54 -13.37
C ASP A 116 20.34 -5.14 -13.25
N ASP A 117 19.54 -4.09 -13.32
CA ASP A 117 20.02 -2.74 -13.12
C ASP A 117 20.61 -2.57 -11.70
N PRO A 118 21.75 -1.87 -11.55
CA PRO A 118 22.36 -1.63 -10.23
C PRO A 118 21.40 -1.00 -9.21
N ASP A 119 20.45 -0.13 -9.65
CA ASP A 119 19.44 0.43 -8.75
C ASP A 119 18.41 -0.64 -8.32
N ALA A 120 18.01 -1.54 -9.21
CA ALA A 120 17.12 -2.66 -8.87
C ALA A 120 17.79 -3.60 -7.86
N LEU A 121 19.06 -3.93 -8.07
CA LEU A 121 19.82 -4.79 -7.16
C LEU A 121 19.97 -4.14 -5.78
N ARG A 122 20.29 -2.85 -5.72
CA ARG A 122 20.41 -2.11 -4.46
C ARG A 122 19.07 -2.07 -3.71
N ARG A 123 17.96 -1.79 -4.40
CA ARG A 123 16.62 -1.77 -3.80
C ARG A 123 16.19 -3.15 -3.32
N ARG A 124 16.53 -4.20 -4.06
CA ARG A 124 16.25 -5.58 -3.64
C ARG A 124 17.01 -5.93 -2.37
N ALA A 125 18.30 -5.56 -2.27
CA ALA A 125 19.07 -5.75 -1.05
C ALA A 125 18.45 -5.01 0.15
N ALA A 126 18.11 -3.74 -0.02
CA ALA A 126 17.43 -2.96 1.02
C ALA A 126 16.05 -3.56 1.41
N SER A 127 15.28 -4.06 0.44
CA SER A 127 14.01 -4.75 0.71
C SER A 127 14.23 -6.05 1.51
N SER A 128 15.31 -6.77 1.25
CA SER A 128 15.65 -7.98 2.03
C SER A 128 16.02 -7.64 3.48
N GLU A 129 16.69 -6.51 3.72
CA GLU A 129 16.96 -6.03 5.09
C GLU A 129 15.65 -5.65 5.80
N VAL A 130 14.73 -4.97 5.10
CA VAL A 130 13.38 -4.66 5.61
C VAL A 130 12.66 -5.95 5.98
N LEU A 131 12.60 -6.94 5.07
CA LEU A 131 11.95 -8.22 5.35
C LEU A 131 12.56 -8.94 6.56
N GLY A 132 13.88 -8.91 6.71
CA GLY A 132 14.56 -9.48 7.88
C GLY A 132 14.16 -8.82 9.20
N LEU A 133 13.98 -7.50 9.20
CA LEU A 133 13.49 -6.75 10.35
C LEU A 133 12.03 -7.10 10.69
N LEU A 134 11.17 -7.17 9.67
CA LEU A 134 9.76 -7.56 9.83
C LEU A 134 9.67 -8.99 10.37
N ASP A 135 10.43 -9.94 9.82
CA ASP A 135 10.44 -11.34 10.22
C ASP A 135 10.90 -11.50 11.68
N ALA A 136 11.98 -10.82 12.05
CA ALA A 136 12.49 -10.84 13.44
C ALA A 136 11.49 -10.23 14.44
N HIS A 137 10.68 -9.26 14.05
CA HIS A 137 9.61 -8.70 14.89
C HIS A 137 8.46 -9.71 15.03
N LEU A 138 7.95 -10.21 13.89
CA LEU A 138 6.83 -11.14 13.82
C LEU A 138 7.13 -12.53 14.44
N GLY A 139 8.39 -12.89 14.53
CA GLY A 139 8.83 -14.08 15.29
C GLY A 139 8.60 -13.98 16.80
N ARG A 140 8.22 -12.80 17.31
CA ARG A 140 7.96 -12.53 18.75
C ARG A 140 6.55 -12.01 19.01
N GLN A 141 5.81 -11.68 17.98
CA GLN A 141 4.49 -11.06 18.06
C GLN A 141 3.59 -11.57 16.93
N GLU A 142 2.30 -11.72 17.18
CA GLU A 142 1.35 -12.17 16.17
C GLU A 142 1.14 -11.12 15.07
N PHE A 143 1.11 -9.83 15.46
CA PHE A 143 0.90 -8.68 14.58
C PHE A 143 1.89 -7.56 14.92
N PHE A 144 1.93 -6.51 14.13
CA PHE A 144 2.86 -5.40 14.35
C PHE A 144 2.60 -4.64 15.66
N VAL A 145 1.38 -4.72 16.19
CA VAL A 145 1.02 -4.13 17.49
C VAL A 145 0.57 -5.24 18.46
N GLY A 146 1.52 -6.08 18.83
CA GLY A 146 1.31 -7.17 19.79
C GLY A 146 0.44 -8.31 19.22
N GLU A 147 -0.65 -8.60 19.89
CA GLU A 147 -1.62 -9.65 19.51
C GLU A 147 -2.82 -9.05 18.73
N ARG A 148 -2.74 -7.79 18.28
CA ARG A 148 -3.86 -7.07 17.69
C ARG A 148 -3.61 -6.73 16.24
N TYR A 149 -4.44 -7.29 15.37
CA TYR A 149 -4.53 -6.86 13.98
C TYR A 149 -4.98 -5.39 13.90
N SER A 150 -4.25 -4.57 13.17
CA SER A 150 -4.45 -3.11 13.16
C SER A 150 -4.14 -2.49 11.80
N VAL A 151 -4.35 -1.18 11.67
CA VAL A 151 -3.94 -0.42 10.47
C VAL A 151 -2.43 -0.47 10.22
N ALA A 152 -1.60 -0.79 11.21
CA ALA A 152 -0.17 -1.02 11.01
C ALA A 152 0.08 -2.27 10.16
N ASP A 153 -0.67 -3.34 10.41
CA ASP A 153 -0.64 -4.56 9.61
C ASP A 153 -1.17 -4.31 8.20
N ILE A 154 -2.30 -3.63 8.08
CA ILE A 154 -2.91 -3.27 6.78
C ILE A 154 -1.94 -2.45 5.94
N GLY A 155 -1.27 -1.47 6.55
CA GLY A 155 -0.29 -0.63 5.87
C GLY A 155 0.85 -1.44 5.27
N ILE A 156 1.52 -2.26 6.07
CA ILE A 156 2.67 -3.07 5.66
C ILE A 156 2.24 -4.18 4.70
N TYR A 157 1.09 -4.83 4.96
CA TYR A 157 0.53 -5.88 4.12
C TYR A 157 0.37 -5.43 2.67
N GLY A 158 -0.04 -4.18 2.46
CA GLY A 158 -0.25 -3.62 1.12
C GLY A 158 0.90 -3.83 0.13
N TYR A 159 2.13 -3.95 0.62
CA TYR A 159 3.31 -4.18 -0.23
C TYR A 159 3.95 -5.54 -0.03
N VAL A 160 3.92 -6.09 1.20
CA VAL A 160 4.59 -7.36 1.48
C VAL A 160 3.88 -8.54 0.82
N HIS A 161 2.54 -8.49 0.67
CA HIS A 161 1.79 -9.58 0.05
C HIS A 161 2.05 -9.76 -1.46
N VAL A 162 2.68 -8.77 -2.10
CA VAL A 162 3.09 -8.79 -3.52
C VAL A 162 4.60 -8.61 -3.68
N ALA A 163 5.38 -9.06 -2.70
CA ALA A 163 6.83 -8.93 -2.69
C ALA A 163 7.50 -9.70 -3.84
N ASP A 164 6.89 -10.78 -4.29
CA ASP A 164 7.32 -11.57 -5.46
C ASP A 164 7.32 -10.75 -6.76
N GLU A 165 6.39 -9.83 -6.92
CA GLU A 165 6.35 -8.91 -8.06
C GLU A 165 7.53 -7.91 -8.06
N ALA A 166 8.18 -7.72 -6.92
CA ALA A 166 9.46 -7.00 -6.79
C ALA A 166 10.68 -7.91 -6.94
N GLY A 167 10.46 -9.19 -7.26
CA GLY A 167 11.52 -10.20 -7.37
C GLY A 167 12.15 -10.57 -6.02
N LEU A 168 11.35 -10.51 -4.94
CA LEU A 168 11.76 -10.88 -3.59
C LEU A 168 11.24 -12.29 -3.27
N ASP A 169 12.12 -13.13 -2.73
CA ASP A 169 11.77 -14.45 -2.23
C ASP A 169 11.39 -14.36 -0.75
N LEU A 170 10.20 -14.83 -0.39
CA LEU A 170 9.72 -14.87 0.99
C LEU A 170 10.02 -16.19 1.72
N GLU A 171 10.58 -17.20 1.05
CA GLU A 171 10.91 -18.48 1.68
C GLU A 171 11.81 -18.38 2.92
N PRO A 172 12.82 -17.47 2.96
CA PRO A 172 13.65 -17.30 4.15
C PRO A 172 12.94 -16.67 5.36
N TYR A 173 11.76 -16.06 5.17
CA TYR A 173 11.05 -15.24 6.16
C TYR A 173 9.79 -15.96 6.66
N ALA A 174 9.97 -16.98 7.50
CA ALA A 174 8.90 -17.86 7.96
C ALA A 174 7.81 -17.08 8.74
N SER A 175 8.22 -16.17 9.64
CA SER A 175 7.28 -15.37 10.45
C SER A 175 6.48 -14.38 9.61
N VAL A 176 7.09 -13.81 8.55
CA VAL A 176 6.37 -12.98 7.57
C VAL A 176 5.32 -13.81 6.84
N ARG A 177 5.66 -15.00 6.36
CA ARG A 177 4.70 -15.89 5.66
C ARG A 177 3.53 -16.29 6.55
N GLU A 178 3.79 -16.64 7.81
CA GLU A 178 2.75 -16.96 8.78
C GLU A 178 1.85 -15.74 9.08
N TRP A 179 2.44 -14.56 9.19
CA TRP A 179 1.69 -13.31 9.36
C TRP A 179 0.82 -13.00 8.14
N LEU A 180 1.34 -13.17 6.91
CA LEU A 180 0.54 -13.00 5.70
C LEU A 180 -0.69 -13.92 5.71
N ALA A 181 -0.53 -15.18 6.14
CA ALA A 181 -1.65 -16.11 6.27
C ALA A 181 -2.64 -15.63 7.35
N ARG A 182 -2.18 -15.19 8.53
CA ARG A 182 -3.05 -14.65 9.59
C ARG A 182 -3.85 -13.41 9.13
N VAL A 183 -3.26 -12.54 8.30
CA VAL A 183 -3.98 -11.39 7.73
C VAL A 183 -5.09 -11.87 6.80
N GLN A 184 -4.84 -12.90 5.99
CA GLN A 184 -5.84 -13.46 5.07
C GLN A 184 -7.01 -14.14 5.80
N GLU A 185 -6.81 -14.58 7.04
CA GLU A 185 -7.84 -15.19 7.89
C GLU A 185 -8.72 -14.15 8.61
N GLN A 186 -8.36 -12.84 8.55
CA GLN A 186 -9.14 -11.81 9.24
C GLN A 186 -10.54 -11.65 8.62
N PRO A 187 -11.58 -11.50 9.44
CA PRO A 187 -12.94 -11.27 8.95
C PRO A 187 -13.00 -10.06 8.00
N GLY A 188 -13.63 -10.22 6.85
CA GLY A 188 -13.74 -9.19 5.83
C GLY A 188 -12.49 -9.03 4.97
N TYR A 189 -11.49 -9.92 5.10
CA TYR A 189 -10.35 -9.92 4.19
C TYR A 189 -10.79 -10.05 2.73
N MET A 190 -10.16 -9.28 1.88
CA MET A 190 -10.32 -9.39 0.43
C MET A 190 -9.01 -9.02 -0.26
N ASN A 191 -8.77 -9.55 -1.45
CA ASN A 191 -7.67 -9.12 -2.31
C ASN A 191 -8.22 -8.81 -3.70
N ASP A 192 -8.42 -7.52 -3.97
CA ASP A 192 -8.88 -6.97 -5.24
C ASP A 192 -7.80 -6.12 -5.94
N LEU A 193 -6.54 -6.33 -5.55
CA LEU A 193 -5.44 -5.64 -6.21
C LEU A 193 -5.29 -6.14 -7.66
N GLU A 194 -5.48 -5.24 -8.61
CA GLU A 194 -5.38 -5.58 -10.03
C GLU A 194 -3.93 -5.48 -10.53
N PRO A 195 -3.57 -6.22 -11.59
CA PRO A 195 -2.29 -6.03 -12.24
C PRO A 195 -2.21 -4.67 -12.94
N TYR A 196 -1.00 -4.14 -13.10
CA TYR A 196 -0.79 -2.92 -13.88
C TYR A 196 -1.20 -3.09 -15.34
N PRO A 197 -2.03 -2.20 -15.90
CA PRO A 197 -2.45 -2.25 -17.30
C PRO A 197 -1.30 -1.87 -18.26
N ALA A 198 -1.50 -2.14 -19.54
CA ALA A 198 -0.48 -1.91 -20.57
C ALA A 198 -0.04 -0.43 -20.67
N ASN A 199 -0.94 0.52 -20.43
CA ASN A 199 -0.62 1.96 -20.45
C ASN A 199 0.26 2.40 -19.27
N ALA A 200 0.47 1.57 -18.25
CA ALA A 200 1.40 1.87 -17.16
C ALA A 200 2.88 1.74 -17.56
N ARG A 201 3.17 1.08 -18.69
CA ARG A 201 4.55 0.86 -19.15
C ARG A 201 5.24 2.17 -19.51
N ALA A 202 6.55 2.21 -19.25
CA ALA A 202 7.43 3.30 -19.70
C ALA A 202 7.25 3.57 -21.20
N GLY A 203 7.09 4.84 -21.59
CA GLY A 203 6.87 5.26 -22.97
C GLY A 203 5.43 5.09 -23.50
N ALA A 204 4.54 4.44 -22.77
CA ALA A 204 3.11 4.34 -23.08
C ALA A 204 2.23 5.16 -22.12
N SER A 205 2.78 5.57 -20.99
CA SER A 205 2.05 6.28 -19.95
C SER A 205 2.02 7.79 -20.16
N ARG A 206 1.02 8.42 -19.54
CA ARG A 206 0.89 9.87 -19.40
C ARG A 206 0.61 10.16 -17.92
N SER A 207 1.67 10.37 -17.16
CA SER A 207 1.56 10.45 -15.70
C SER A 207 2.63 11.36 -15.09
N ILE A 208 2.57 11.60 -13.79
CA ILE A 208 3.63 12.29 -13.03
C ILE A 208 4.92 11.46 -12.92
N TYR A 209 4.92 10.21 -13.38
CA TYR A 209 6.07 9.28 -13.30
C TYR A 209 6.89 9.21 -14.60
N ASP A 210 6.53 9.98 -15.64
CA ASP A 210 7.20 10.03 -16.95
C ASP A 210 8.24 11.15 -17.06
#